data_a53f9227e85d656729a60048c3d6d81d
#
_entry.id   a53f9227e85d656729a60048c3d6d81d
#
_cell.length_a   1.000
_cell.length_b   1.000
_cell.length_c   1.000
_cell.angle_alpha   90.00
_cell.angle_beta   90.00
_cell.angle_gamma   90.00
#
_symmetry.space_group_name_H-M   'P 1'
#
loop_
_entity.id
_entity.type
_entity.pdbx_description
1 polymer ?
#
loop_
_entity_poly.entity_id
_entity_poly.type
_entity_poly.pdbx_seq_one_letter_code
_entity_poly.pdbx_strand_id
1 'polypeptide(L)'
;MGDLDINIISPNGQMAVLKGYPGGGGTYLGGANDDGSNTPGVGADYCFASTGTVTIENGPTIIAGSNPPNNSITPGTYLPEGNLSNLLGSPLNGDWCIQIIDNLSIDNGYIFSWSIEFDPTLQPPEYSFTPVTTSEAWDSDPTIVSSSGNDITVQPSAPGQYCYTYRVMNDFGCEYTEQVCIDIYPEVD
;
A
#
# COMPACT_ATOMS: atom_id res chain seq x y z
N MET A 1 -21.86 -2.08 -11.79
CA MET A 1 -21.65 -2.60 -10.41
C MET A 1 -22.76 -3.56 -9.98
N GLY A 2 -23.97 -3.43 -10.53
CA GLY A 2 -25.15 -4.18 -10.08
C GLY A 2 -25.08 -5.71 -10.25
N ASP A 3 -24.19 -6.18 -11.03
CA ASP A 3 -23.95 -7.55 -11.48
C ASP A 3 -22.79 -8.25 -10.76
N LEU A 4 -22.06 -7.54 -9.91
CA LEU A 4 -20.88 -8.08 -9.23
C LEU A 4 -21.22 -8.73 -7.89
N ASP A 5 -20.60 -9.89 -7.62
CA ASP A 5 -20.29 -10.36 -6.28
C ASP A 5 -18.84 -10.06 -5.97
N ILE A 6 -18.58 -9.49 -4.79
CA ILE A 6 -17.24 -9.24 -4.28
C ILE A 6 -17.10 -9.93 -2.93
N ASN A 7 -16.18 -10.88 -2.84
CA ASN A 7 -15.96 -11.68 -1.64
C ASN A 7 -14.50 -11.61 -1.20
N ILE A 8 -14.28 -11.71 0.09
CA ILE A 8 -12.95 -11.98 0.66
C ILE A 8 -12.91 -13.41 1.20
N ILE A 9 -11.86 -14.14 0.83
CA ILE A 9 -11.68 -15.54 1.20
C ILE A 9 -10.36 -15.67 1.94
N SER A 10 -10.42 -16.27 3.11
CA SER A 10 -9.26 -16.52 3.98
C SER A 10 -8.48 -17.77 3.57
N PRO A 11 -7.24 -17.96 4.07
CA PRO A 11 -6.39 -19.10 3.74
C PRO A 11 -7.01 -20.47 4.09
N ASN A 12 -7.93 -20.53 5.04
CA ASN A 12 -8.65 -21.77 5.40
C ASN A 12 -10.03 -21.90 4.73
N GLY A 13 -10.34 -21.02 3.74
CA GLY A 13 -11.55 -21.08 2.94
C GLY A 13 -12.79 -20.45 3.56
N GLN A 14 -12.68 -19.77 4.71
CA GLN A 14 -13.79 -18.97 5.23
C GLN A 14 -14.02 -17.75 4.34
N MET A 15 -15.28 -17.35 4.17
CA MET A 15 -15.64 -16.29 3.24
C MET A 15 -16.55 -15.25 3.91
N ALA A 16 -16.34 -13.98 3.55
CA ALA A 16 -17.27 -12.90 3.84
C ALA A 16 -17.63 -12.17 2.55
N VAL A 17 -18.92 -11.85 2.39
CA VAL A 17 -19.45 -11.09 1.26
C VAL A 17 -19.20 -9.61 1.53
N LEU A 18 -18.46 -8.96 0.65
CA LEU A 18 -18.26 -7.52 0.69
C LEU A 18 -19.39 -6.79 -0.03
N LYS A 19 -19.78 -7.31 -1.20
CA LYS A 19 -20.95 -6.89 -1.97
C LYS A 19 -21.56 -8.11 -2.65
N GLY A 20 -22.87 -8.29 -2.59
CA GLY A 20 -23.61 -9.39 -3.20
C GLY A 20 -24.38 -8.96 -4.44
N TYR A 21 -24.64 -9.90 -5.32
CA TYR A 21 -25.57 -9.75 -6.44
C TYR A 21 -27.00 -10.15 -6.02
N PRO A 22 -28.07 -9.49 -6.52
CA PRO A 22 -28.05 -8.22 -7.28
C PRO A 22 -28.06 -6.99 -6.35
N GLY A 23 -27.56 -5.87 -6.84
CA GLY A 23 -27.64 -4.60 -6.10
C GLY A 23 -26.79 -3.49 -6.74
N GLY A 24 -27.24 -2.25 -6.65
CA GLY A 24 -26.50 -1.10 -7.18
C GLY A 24 -26.50 -0.98 -8.71
N GLY A 25 -27.52 -1.49 -9.38
CA GLY A 25 -27.68 -1.36 -10.84
C GLY A 25 -27.71 0.10 -11.29
N GLY A 26 -27.12 0.38 -12.46
CA GLY A 26 -27.02 1.73 -13.02
C GLY A 26 -25.94 2.60 -12.39
N THR A 27 -25.05 2.04 -11.58
CA THR A 27 -23.87 2.71 -11.01
C THR A 27 -22.60 1.97 -11.36
N TYR A 28 -21.50 2.71 -11.48
CA TYR A 28 -20.17 2.20 -11.77
C TYR A 28 -19.25 2.30 -10.55
N LEU A 29 -18.14 1.57 -10.57
CA LEU A 29 -17.02 1.73 -9.67
C LEU A 29 -15.90 2.50 -10.39
N GLY A 30 -15.40 3.57 -9.78
CA GLY A 30 -14.43 4.47 -10.43
C GLY A 30 -14.99 5.26 -11.59
N GLY A 31 -14.13 5.75 -12.44
CA GLY A 31 -14.48 6.48 -13.65
C GLY A 31 -14.50 5.57 -14.86
N ALA A 32 -15.61 4.89 -15.14
CA ALA A 32 -15.73 3.97 -16.28
C ALA A 32 -15.44 4.66 -17.62
N ASN A 33 -14.85 3.93 -18.55
CA ASN A 33 -14.77 4.29 -19.96
C ASN A 33 -15.82 3.46 -20.73
N ASP A 34 -16.94 4.07 -21.06
CA ASP A 34 -18.11 3.39 -21.61
C ASP A 34 -18.20 3.61 -23.13
N ASP A 35 -17.11 3.34 -23.86
CA ASP A 35 -17.02 3.50 -25.31
C ASP A 35 -17.14 2.18 -26.09
N GLY A 36 -17.46 1.08 -25.42
CA GLY A 36 -17.54 -0.25 -25.99
C GLY A 36 -16.16 -0.89 -26.29
N SER A 37 -15.06 -0.24 -25.91
CA SER A 37 -13.71 -0.81 -26.01
C SER A 37 -13.33 -1.58 -24.75
N ASN A 38 -12.19 -2.30 -24.81
CA ASN A 38 -11.56 -2.93 -23.64
C ASN A 38 -10.54 -2.01 -22.96
N THR A 39 -10.61 -0.70 -23.19
CA THR A 39 -9.71 0.25 -22.54
C THR A 39 -10.20 0.50 -21.11
N PRO A 40 -9.40 0.23 -20.08
CA PRO A 40 -9.82 0.50 -18.72
C PRO A 40 -10.05 1.99 -18.49
N GLY A 41 -11.04 2.30 -17.66
CA GLY A 41 -11.28 3.65 -17.17
C GLY A 41 -10.30 4.05 -16.06
N VAL A 42 -10.71 4.94 -15.19
CA VAL A 42 -9.92 5.41 -14.04
C VAL A 42 -10.37 4.66 -12.79
N GLY A 43 -9.45 3.94 -12.14
CA GLY A 43 -9.72 3.25 -10.87
C GLY A 43 -10.02 4.22 -9.73
N ALA A 44 -10.68 3.70 -8.70
CA ALA A 44 -10.91 4.41 -7.45
C ALA A 44 -10.84 3.43 -6.28
N ASP A 45 -10.52 3.94 -5.09
CA ASP A 45 -10.34 3.12 -3.90
C ASP A 45 -11.66 2.96 -3.13
N TYR A 46 -12.02 1.71 -2.90
CA TYR A 46 -13.18 1.30 -2.11
C TYR A 46 -12.72 0.39 -0.99
N CYS A 47 -12.91 0.83 0.26
CA CYS A 47 -12.58 0.05 1.45
C CYS A 47 -13.83 -0.60 2.02
N PHE A 48 -13.71 -1.81 2.53
CA PHE A 48 -14.78 -2.49 3.27
C PHE A 48 -14.34 -2.70 4.71
N ALA A 49 -15.06 -2.11 5.65
CA ALA A 49 -14.72 -2.19 7.06
C ALA A 49 -15.99 -2.04 7.94
N SER A 50 -15.91 -2.52 9.15
CA SER A 50 -16.98 -2.34 10.16
C SER A 50 -17.23 -0.89 10.55
N THR A 51 -16.31 0.01 10.21
CA THR A 51 -16.44 1.46 10.40
C THR A 51 -17.24 2.17 9.32
N GLY A 52 -17.57 1.47 8.21
CA GLY A 52 -18.47 1.98 7.20
C GLY A 52 -19.85 2.28 7.78
N THR A 53 -20.60 3.19 7.15
CA THR A 53 -21.91 3.61 7.63
C THR A 53 -23.06 3.09 6.75
N VAL A 54 -22.75 2.76 5.52
CA VAL A 54 -23.71 2.21 4.52
C VAL A 54 -23.00 1.13 3.69
N THR A 55 -23.76 0.22 3.10
CA THR A 55 -23.25 -0.71 2.09
C THR A 55 -22.91 0.03 0.80
N ILE A 56 -22.04 -0.51 -0.02
CA ILE A 56 -21.59 0.16 -1.24
C ILE A 56 -22.73 0.43 -2.22
N GLU A 57 -23.72 -0.46 -2.30
CA GLU A 57 -24.89 -0.27 -3.17
C GLU A 57 -25.79 0.91 -2.76
N ASN A 58 -25.75 1.27 -1.47
CA ASN A 58 -26.49 2.40 -0.90
C ASN A 58 -25.60 3.63 -0.67
N GLY A 59 -24.38 3.59 -1.18
CA GLY A 59 -23.40 4.66 -1.06
C GLY A 59 -23.79 5.91 -1.89
N PRO A 60 -23.24 7.07 -1.54
CA PRO A 60 -23.40 8.28 -2.34
C PRO A 60 -22.77 8.12 -3.72
N THR A 61 -23.29 8.83 -4.70
CA THR A 61 -22.79 8.79 -6.08
C THR A 61 -22.24 10.13 -6.54
N ILE A 62 -21.32 10.06 -7.49
CA ILE A 62 -20.75 11.18 -8.22
C ILE A 62 -20.86 10.93 -9.73
N ILE A 63 -20.79 11.97 -10.54
CA ILE A 63 -20.62 11.80 -11.97
C ILE A 63 -19.13 11.66 -12.26
N ALA A 64 -18.74 10.53 -12.84
CA ALA A 64 -17.36 10.22 -13.17
C ALA A 64 -17.28 9.42 -14.47
N GLY A 65 -16.05 9.22 -14.95
CA GLY A 65 -15.81 8.47 -16.18
C GLY A 65 -15.94 9.31 -17.44
N SER A 66 -15.95 8.58 -18.56
CA SER A 66 -15.96 9.16 -19.90
C SER A 66 -16.76 8.28 -20.87
N ASN A 67 -17.17 8.86 -21.98
CA ASN A 67 -17.74 8.19 -23.15
C ASN A 67 -19.05 7.39 -22.94
N PRO A 68 -20.09 7.93 -22.29
CA PRO A 68 -20.21 9.20 -21.59
C PRO A 68 -19.82 9.12 -20.11
N PRO A 69 -19.73 10.25 -19.37
CA PRO A 69 -19.67 10.24 -17.91
C PRO A 69 -20.90 9.57 -17.31
N ASN A 70 -20.71 8.77 -16.27
CA ASN A 70 -21.75 7.95 -15.67
C ASN A 70 -21.87 8.17 -14.17
N ASN A 71 -22.96 7.71 -13.59
CA ASN A 71 -23.15 7.67 -12.15
C ASN A 71 -22.19 6.64 -11.55
N SER A 72 -21.29 7.07 -10.70
CA SER A 72 -20.31 6.20 -10.03
C SER A 72 -20.44 6.32 -8.52
N ILE A 73 -20.18 5.23 -7.82
CA ILE A 73 -20.11 5.25 -6.35
C ILE A 73 -18.95 6.16 -5.95
N THR A 74 -19.17 7.00 -4.97
CA THR A 74 -18.11 7.84 -4.38
C THR A 74 -17.05 6.97 -3.74
N PRO A 75 -15.75 7.16 -4.00
CA PRO A 75 -14.68 6.46 -3.27
C PRO A 75 -14.79 6.63 -1.76
N GLY A 76 -14.52 5.57 -1.00
CA GLY A 76 -14.65 5.65 0.46
C GLY A 76 -14.73 4.30 1.15
N THR A 77 -15.12 4.34 2.45
CA THR A 77 -15.25 3.15 3.29
C THR A 77 -16.72 2.78 3.46
N TYR A 78 -17.02 1.53 3.16
CA TYR A 78 -18.35 0.95 3.15
C TYR A 78 -18.47 -0.22 4.12
N LEU A 79 -19.69 -0.45 4.60
CA LEU A 79 -20.02 -1.70 5.31
C LEU A 79 -20.03 -2.86 4.30
N PRO A 80 -19.41 -4.00 4.62
CA PRO A 80 -19.67 -5.23 3.90
C PRO A 80 -21.13 -5.66 4.07
N GLU A 81 -21.71 -6.27 3.07
CA GLU A 81 -23.08 -6.83 3.15
C GLU A 81 -23.14 -8.07 4.02
N GLY A 82 -22.07 -8.87 3.98
CA GLY A 82 -21.91 -10.02 4.85
C GLY A 82 -21.20 -9.66 6.16
N ASN A 83 -21.15 -10.62 7.07
CA ASN A 83 -20.51 -10.44 8.37
C ASN A 83 -19.02 -10.81 8.30
N LEU A 84 -18.14 -9.83 8.57
CA LEU A 84 -16.69 -10.09 8.66
C LEU A 84 -16.33 -11.05 9.80
N SER A 85 -17.20 -11.26 10.80
CA SER A 85 -16.96 -12.25 11.85
C SER A 85 -16.91 -13.70 11.31
N ASN A 86 -17.38 -13.93 10.09
CA ASN A 86 -17.22 -15.22 9.41
C ASN A 86 -15.75 -15.58 9.17
N LEU A 87 -14.85 -14.61 9.23
CA LEU A 87 -13.41 -14.78 9.03
C LEU A 87 -12.66 -15.03 10.36
N LEU A 88 -13.35 -14.98 11.49
CA LEU A 88 -12.73 -15.23 12.79
C LEU A 88 -12.18 -16.66 12.88
N GLY A 89 -10.96 -16.78 13.42
CA GLY A 89 -10.25 -18.05 13.50
C GLY A 89 -9.50 -18.42 12.22
N SER A 90 -9.53 -17.57 11.19
CA SER A 90 -8.68 -17.74 10.01
C SER A 90 -7.22 -17.45 10.36
N PRO A 91 -6.26 -18.20 9.76
CA PRO A 91 -4.85 -17.83 9.86
C PRO A 91 -4.59 -16.45 9.26
N LEU A 92 -3.80 -15.61 9.94
CA LEU A 92 -3.36 -14.33 9.36
C LEU A 92 -2.38 -14.56 8.21
N ASN A 93 -1.51 -15.57 8.34
CA ASN A 93 -0.55 -15.96 7.32
C ASN A 93 -1.17 -16.93 6.32
N GLY A 94 -0.85 -16.75 5.05
CA GLY A 94 -1.34 -17.60 3.95
C GLY A 94 -1.97 -16.76 2.85
N ASP A 95 -2.57 -17.46 1.88
CA ASP A 95 -3.15 -16.80 0.72
C ASP A 95 -4.56 -16.31 1.03
N TRP A 96 -4.70 -15.02 1.17
CA TRP A 96 -5.98 -14.34 1.18
C TRP A 96 -6.37 -13.96 -0.25
N CYS A 97 -7.61 -14.22 -0.63
CA CYS A 97 -8.08 -13.97 -1.99
C CYS A 97 -9.26 -13.01 -1.99
N ILE A 98 -9.22 -12.03 -2.90
CA ILE A 98 -10.42 -11.33 -3.32
C ILE A 98 -11.03 -12.12 -4.49
N GLN A 99 -12.32 -12.42 -4.41
CA GLN A 99 -13.06 -13.05 -5.49
C GLN A 99 -14.07 -12.06 -6.03
N ILE A 100 -14.04 -11.83 -7.33
CA ILE A 100 -15.03 -11.01 -8.02
C ILE A 100 -15.71 -11.88 -9.07
N ILE A 101 -17.03 -11.94 -9.01
CA ILE A 101 -17.88 -12.66 -9.96
C ILE A 101 -18.73 -11.63 -10.69
N ASP A 102 -18.62 -11.63 -12.00
CA ASP A 102 -19.50 -10.90 -12.89
C ASP A 102 -20.65 -11.83 -13.28
N ASN A 103 -21.87 -11.47 -12.91
CA ASN A 103 -23.06 -12.29 -13.15
C ASN A 103 -23.77 -11.98 -14.48
N LEU A 104 -23.37 -10.90 -15.15
CA LEU A 104 -23.93 -10.50 -16.46
C LEU A 104 -22.80 -10.18 -17.44
N SER A 105 -22.78 -10.81 -18.58
CA SER A 105 -21.70 -10.75 -19.57
C SER A 105 -21.79 -9.55 -20.54
N ILE A 106 -22.28 -8.39 -20.09
CA ILE A 106 -22.53 -7.25 -20.98
C ILE A 106 -21.43 -6.19 -20.92
N ASP A 107 -20.76 -6.05 -19.80
CA ASP A 107 -19.73 -5.04 -19.52
C ASP A 107 -18.46 -5.64 -18.89
N ASN A 108 -17.39 -4.86 -18.89
CA ASN A 108 -16.08 -5.27 -18.39
C ASN A 108 -15.76 -4.57 -17.08
N GLY A 109 -15.08 -5.27 -16.18
CA GLY A 109 -14.49 -4.70 -14.98
C GLY A 109 -12.97 -4.86 -14.92
N TYR A 110 -12.27 -3.95 -14.24
CA TYR A 110 -10.84 -3.97 -14.04
C TYR A 110 -10.50 -3.82 -12.57
N ILE A 111 -9.60 -4.67 -12.08
CA ILE A 111 -9.03 -4.57 -10.75
C ILE A 111 -7.61 -4.05 -10.94
N PHE A 112 -7.31 -2.85 -10.42
CA PHE A 112 -5.99 -2.24 -10.54
C PHE A 112 -5.06 -2.70 -9.43
N SER A 113 -5.60 -2.82 -8.21
CA SER A 113 -4.90 -3.33 -7.04
C SER A 113 -5.90 -3.72 -5.96
N TRP A 114 -5.47 -4.50 -4.99
CA TRP A 114 -6.21 -4.72 -3.75
C TRP A 114 -5.24 -4.98 -2.60
N SER A 115 -5.69 -4.72 -1.39
CA SER A 115 -4.95 -5.00 -0.17
C SER A 115 -5.91 -5.41 0.95
N ILE A 116 -5.37 -6.08 1.96
CA ILE A 116 -6.06 -6.36 3.22
C ILE A 116 -5.22 -5.83 4.36
N GLU A 117 -5.86 -5.13 5.30
CA GLU A 117 -5.25 -4.69 6.54
C GLU A 117 -5.87 -5.44 7.70
N PHE A 118 -5.03 -5.93 8.61
CA PHE A 118 -5.45 -6.53 9.86
C PHE A 118 -5.27 -5.54 11.01
N ASP A 119 -6.19 -5.60 11.97
CA ASP A 119 -6.05 -4.80 13.18
C ASP A 119 -4.70 -5.11 13.86
N PRO A 120 -3.88 -4.09 14.17
CA PRO A 120 -2.58 -4.30 14.82
C PRO A 120 -2.65 -5.11 16.12
N THR A 121 -3.80 -5.12 16.80
CA THR A 121 -4.01 -5.91 18.03
C THR A 121 -4.05 -7.43 17.78
N LEU A 122 -4.21 -7.85 16.52
CA LEU A 122 -4.15 -9.26 16.13
C LEU A 122 -2.70 -9.78 16.02
N GLN A 123 -1.72 -8.88 15.99
CA GLN A 123 -0.32 -9.26 15.99
C GLN A 123 0.14 -9.50 17.43
N PRO A 124 0.81 -10.64 17.70
CA PRO A 124 1.41 -10.85 19.01
C PRO A 124 2.39 -9.73 19.34
N PRO A 125 2.45 -9.27 20.61
CA PRO A 125 3.37 -8.22 21.04
C PRO A 125 4.85 -8.53 20.70
N GLU A 126 5.20 -9.82 20.60
CA GLU A 126 6.53 -10.29 20.23
C GLU A 126 6.95 -9.92 18.81
N TYR A 127 6.00 -9.63 17.92
CA TYR A 127 6.27 -9.16 16.56
C TYR A 127 6.28 -7.63 16.44
N SER A 128 5.98 -6.93 17.52
CA SER A 128 6.08 -5.49 17.63
C SER A 128 7.40 -5.15 18.31
N PHE A 129 8.39 -4.70 17.56
CA PHE A 129 9.68 -4.29 18.11
C PHE A 129 10.11 -2.93 17.52
N THR A 130 10.80 -2.16 18.35
CA THR A 130 11.49 -0.95 17.90
C THR A 130 12.98 -1.26 17.93
N PRO A 131 13.68 -1.34 16.79
CA PRO A 131 15.12 -1.55 16.78
C PRO A 131 15.83 -0.46 17.57
N VAL A 132 16.78 -0.86 18.41
CA VAL A 132 17.62 0.07 19.16
C VAL A 132 19.00 0.11 18.50
N THR A 133 19.49 1.29 18.17
CA THR A 133 20.85 1.47 17.66
C THR A 133 21.84 1.10 18.76
N THR A 134 22.70 0.11 18.48
CA THR A 134 23.75 -0.37 19.42
C THR A 134 25.10 0.23 19.11
N SER A 135 25.36 0.57 17.86
CA SER A 135 26.56 1.29 17.44
C SER A 135 26.31 2.09 16.18
N GLU A 136 27.00 3.21 16.07
CA GLU A 136 27.03 4.04 14.88
C GLU A 136 28.41 4.65 14.72
N ALA A 137 28.96 4.65 13.52
CA ALA A 137 30.27 5.23 13.23
C ALA A 137 30.47 5.45 11.73
N TRP A 138 31.31 6.40 11.43
CA TRP A 138 31.90 6.53 10.10
C TRP A 138 33.05 5.53 9.94
N ASP A 139 33.18 4.94 8.76
CA ASP A 139 34.35 4.15 8.40
C ASP A 139 35.61 5.03 8.48
N SER A 140 36.71 4.45 8.91
CA SER A 140 37.97 5.20 9.02
C SER A 140 38.47 5.58 7.62
N ASP A 141 38.78 6.87 7.44
CA ASP A 141 39.39 7.40 6.23
C ASP A 141 40.51 8.41 6.65
N PRO A 142 41.67 8.41 5.97
CA PRO A 142 42.76 9.31 6.32
C PRO A 142 42.45 10.80 6.21
N THR A 143 41.42 11.16 5.47
CA THR A 143 40.98 12.56 5.28
C THR A 143 40.01 13.03 6.36
N ILE A 144 39.51 12.12 7.22
CA ILE A 144 38.69 12.50 8.36
C ILE A 144 39.59 13.05 9.47
N VAL A 145 39.42 14.32 9.80
CA VAL A 145 40.19 14.99 10.84
C VAL A 145 39.49 15.02 12.20
N SER A 146 38.16 14.94 12.19
CA SER A 146 37.36 14.79 13.41
C SER A 146 35.99 14.17 13.12
N SER A 147 35.40 13.53 14.12
CA SER A 147 34.05 13.01 14.10
C SER A 147 33.32 13.32 15.41
N SER A 148 32.01 13.61 15.32
CA SER A 148 31.15 13.85 16.48
C SER A 148 29.72 13.44 16.13
N GLY A 149 29.25 12.32 16.70
CA GLY A 149 27.94 11.75 16.33
C GLY A 149 27.89 11.44 14.83
N ASN A 150 26.86 11.97 14.15
CA ASN A 150 26.63 11.76 12.72
C ASN A 150 27.47 12.72 11.83
N ASP A 151 28.25 13.61 12.42
CA ASP A 151 29.02 14.59 11.68
C ASP A 151 30.50 14.21 11.60
N ILE A 152 31.11 14.44 10.44
CA ILE A 152 32.57 14.37 10.26
C ILE A 152 33.08 15.68 9.66
N THR A 153 34.29 16.03 10.05
CA THR A 153 35.08 17.07 9.35
C THR A 153 36.15 16.38 8.54
N VAL A 154 36.20 16.70 7.26
CA VAL A 154 37.16 16.09 6.34
C VAL A 154 38.08 17.13 5.73
N GLN A 155 39.32 16.75 5.44
CA GLN A 155 40.34 17.61 4.84
C GLN A 155 41.11 16.84 3.74
N PRO A 156 40.47 16.60 2.58
CA PRO A 156 41.16 16.05 1.43
C PRO A 156 42.28 16.97 0.94
N SER A 157 43.42 16.38 0.57
CA SER A 157 44.62 17.14 0.16
C SER A 157 44.78 17.34 -1.35
N ALA A 158 43.90 16.76 -2.15
CA ALA A 158 43.93 16.80 -3.61
C ALA A 158 42.53 16.95 -4.20
N PRO A 159 42.39 17.51 -5.43
CA PRO A 159 41.12 17.44 -6.15
C PRO A 159 40.73 16.03 -6.48
N GLY A 160 39.42 15.75 -6.42
CA GLY A 160 38.86 14.42 -6.67
C GLY A 160 37.55 14.20 -5.93
N GLN A 161 36.94 13.06 -6.17
CA GLN A 161 35.77 12.63 -5.43
C GLN A 161 36.18 11.78 -4.22
N TYR A 162 35.60 12.12 -3.08
CA TYR A 162 35.81 11.41 -1.80
C TYR A 162 34.46 10.94 -1.27
N CYS A 163 34.36 9.66 -0.94
CA CYS A 163 33.13 9.04 -0.45
C CYS A 163 33.35 8.47 0.94
N TYR A 164 32.47 8.79 1.86
CA TYR A 164 32.53 8.39 3.26
C TYR A 164 31.33 7.51 3.58
N THR A 165 31.55 6.40 4.26
CA THR A 165 30.51 5.44 4.62
C THR A 165 30.18 5.56 6.10
N TYR A 166 28.90 5.77 6.41
CA TYR A 166 28.35 5.71 7.75
C TYR A 166 27.72 4.35 7.98
N ARG A 167 27.99 3.73 9.13
CA ARG A 167 27.44 2.43 9.54
C ARG A 167 26.63 2.57 10.79
N VAL A 168 25.47 1.93 10.79
CA VAL A 168 24.59 1.82 11.96
C VAL A 168 24.28 0.35 12.18
N MET A 169 24.42 -0.13 13.41
CA MET A 169 24.04 -1.48 13.80
C MET A 169 22.96 -1.42 14.88
N ASN A 170 21.95 -2.27 14.75
CA ASN A 170 20.91 -2.39 15.74
C ASN A 170 21.12 -3.60 16.67
N ASP A 171 20.27 -3.73 17.69
CA ASP A 171 20.28 -4.81 18.69
C ASP A 171 19.94 -6.20 18.13
N PHE A 172 19.44 -6.29 16.89
CA PHE A 172 19.24 -7.54 16.16
C PHE A 172 20.48 -7.96 15.35
N GLY A 173 21.53 -7.16 15.36
CA GLY A 173 22.75 -7.40 14.57
C GLY A 173 22.60 -7.04 13.09
N CYS A 174 21.56 -6.29 12.72
CA CYS A 174 21.40 -5.79 11.36
C CYS A 174 22.28 -4.55 11.18
N GLU A 175 23.12 -4.57 10.14
CA GLU A 175 23.95 -3.45 9.73
C GLU A 175 23.30 -2.70 8.57
N TYR A 176 23.28 -1.38 8.68
CA TYR A 176 22.83 -0.45 7.63
C TYR A 176 23.99 0.50 7.32
N THR A 177 24.19 0.75 6.05
CA THR A 177 25.25 1.65 5.59
C THR A 177 24.71 2.69 4.64
N GLU A 178 25.21 3.92 4.77
CA GLU A 178 24.94 5.00 3.82
C GLU A 178 26.27 5.64 3.41
N GLN A 179 26.37 6.04 2.16
CA GLN A 179 27.56 6.65 1.61
C GLN A 179 27.27 8.07 1.16
N VAL A 180 28.11 9.00 1.62
CA VAL A 180 28.09 10.42 1.22
C VAL A 180 29.36 10.73 0.45
N CYS A 181 29.21 11.31 -0.74
CA CYS A 181 30.36 11.71 -1.58
C CYS A 181 30.43 13.22 -1.72
N ILE A 182 31.66 13.76 -1.70
CA ILE A 182 31.94 15.16 -1.99
C ILE A 182 32.96 15.26 -3.14
N ASP A 183 32.86 16.30 -3.95
CA ASP A 183 33.82 16.61 -5.01
C ASP A 183 34.66 17.81 -4.61
N ILE A 184 35.96 17.64 -4.63
CA ILE A 184 36.94 18.70 -4.43
C ILE A 184 37.48 19.17 -5.79
N TYR A 185 37.28 20.40 -6.10
CA TYR A 185 37.73 20.99 -7.34
C TYR A 185 39.12 21.62 -7.18
N PRO A 186 39.94 21.64 -8.25
CA PRO A 186 41.21 22.39 -8.21
C PRO A 186 40.95 23.87 -7.99
N GLU A 187 41.86 24.51 -7.25
CA GLU A 187 41.86 25.96 -7.10
C GLU A 187 42.04 26.61 -8.49
N VAL A 188 41.19 27.55 -8.85
CA VAL A 188 41.26 28.28 -10.11
C VAL A 188 42.06 29.58 -9.82
N ASP A 189 43.24 29.68 -10.42
CA ASP A 189 44.08 30.90 -10.36
C ASP A 189 43.44 32.08 -11.15
#